data_883c7df2624662d20525a592248c0908
#
_entry.id   883c7df2624662d20525a592248c0908
#
_cell.length_a   1.000
_cell.length_b   1.000
_cell.length_c   1.000
_cell.angle_alpha   90.00
_cell.angle_beta   90.00
_cell.angle_gamma   90.00
#
_symmetry.space_group_name_H-M   'P 1'
#
loop_
_entity.id
_entity.type
_entity.pdbx_description
1 polymer ?
#
loop_
_entity_poly.entity_id
_entity_poly.type
_entity_poly.pdbx_seq_one_letter_code
_entity_poly.pdbx_strand_id
1 'polypeptide(L)'
;MSYLINLIGNTPLLNFDLGNINIWAKAEFLNPSGSIKDRPALRIMQEAMKEGKLKRGDTLVEATSGNMGISFAMLCAHYGIQCVLIMPKNMSEERKNAFKAYGARLIEVGDGDFDAAIKIRDEMAEKNRWFNGNQFSSE
;
A
#
# COMPACT_ATOMS: atom_id res chain seq x y z
N MET A 1 20.48 -5.94 -5.19
CA MET A 1 20.60 -5.33 -3.84
C MET A 1 19.38 -4.47 -3.57
N SER A 2 18.69 -4.72 -2.47
CA SER A 2 17.41 -4.10 -2.22
C SER A 2 17.53 -3.00 -1.15
N TYR A 3 18.12 -1.88 -1.52
CA TYR A 3 18.26 -0.74 -0.59
C TYR A 3 16.88 -0.19 -0.13
N LEU A 4 15.86 -0.21 -1.00
CA LEU A 4 14.54 0.34 -0.70
C LEU A 4 13.89 -0.32 0.53
N ILE A 5 13.92 -1.65 0.59
CA ILE A 5 13.29 -2.41 1.69
C ILE A 5 13.96 -2.11 3.03
N ASN A 6 15.28 -1.92 3.03
CA ASN A 6 16.05 -1.63 4.25
C ASN A 6 15.78 -0.22 4.79
N LEU A 7 15.16 0.66 4.00
CA LEU A 7 14.75 2.00 4.43
C LEU A 7 13.39 2.02 5.12
N ILE A 8 12.62 0.94 5.02
CA ILE A 8 11.31 0.84 5.65
C ILE A 8 11.49 0.57 7.14
N GLY A 9 10.93 1.41 7.95
CA GLY A 9 11.10 1.34 9.40
C GLY A 9 12.34 2.08 9.88
N ASN A 10 12.78 1.77 11.09
CA ASN A 10 13.89 2.46 11.78
C ASN A 10 13.78 4.00 11.76
N THR A 11 12.56 4.52 11.63
CA THR A 11 12.29 5.95 11.62
C THR A 11 12.71 6.59 12.93
N PRO A 12 13.25 7.84 12.93
CA PRO A 12 13.66 8.53 14.14
C PRO A 12 12.50 8.72 15.13
N LEU A 13 12.85 8.78 16.39
CA LEU A 13 11.94 9.20 17.45
C LEU A 13 12.20 10.68 17.74
N LEU A 14 11.20 11.52 17.50
CA LEU A 14 11.27 12.96 17.71
C LEU A 14 10.67 13.33 19.06
N ASN A 15 11.33 14.22 19.79
CA ASN A 15 10.81 14.79 21.02
C ASN A 15 10.20 16.15 20.74
N PHE A 16 8.97 16.35 21.19
CA PHE A 16 8.27 17.61 21.19
C PHE A 16 8.02 18.03 22.64
N ASP A 17 8.74 19.07 23.09
CA ASP A 17 8.50 19.70 24.39
C ASP A 17 7.46 20.80 24.21
N LEU A 18 6.30 20.60 24.82
CA LEU A 18 5.17 21.57 24.83
C LEU A 18 5.01 22.22 26.22
N GLY A 19 6.12 22.41 26.93
CA GLY A 19 6.16 22.99 28.28
C GLY A 19 5.88 21.96 29.36
N ASN A 20 4.63 21.69 29.66
CA ASN A 20 4.28 20.70 30.72
C ASN A 20 4.10 19.27 30.16
N ILE A 21 4.22 19.06 28.85
CA ILE A 21 3.99 17.76 28.21
C ILE A 21 5.13 17.48 27.24
N ASN A 22 5.79 16.35 27.44
CA ASN A 22 6.75 15.79 26.48
C ASN A 22 6.09 14.72 25.64
N ILE A 23 6.07 14.91 24.31
CA ILE A 23 5.53 13.97 23.35
C ILE A 23 6.67 13.37 22.54
N TRP A 24 6.74 12.05 22.51
CA TRP A 24 7.66 11.32 21.64
C TRP A 24 6.90 10.75 20.45
N ALA A 25 7.26 11.17 19.24
CA ALA A 25 6.60 10.76 18.01
C ALA A 25 7.58 10.10 17.03
N LYS A 26 7.19 8.97 16.48
CA LYS A 26 7.93 8.31 15.38
C LYS A 26 7.74 9.10 14.09
N ALA A 27 8.83 9.46 13.43
CA ALA A 27 8.81 10.18 12.17
C ALA A 27 8.46 9.26 10.98
N GLU A 28 7.27 8.68 11.00
CA GLU A 28 6.84 7.68 10.01
C GLU A 28 6.69 8.23 8.58
N PHE A 29 6.65 9.54 8.42
CA PHE A 29 6.72 10.21 7.10
C PHE A 29 8.08 10.05 6.41
N LEU A 30 9.10 9.57 7.11
CA LEU A 30 10.41 9.26 6.54
C LEU A 30 10.52 7.86 5.93
N ASN A 31 9.47 7.04 6.01
CA ASN A 31 9.41 5.82 5.21
C ASN A 31 9.40 6.16 3.70
N PRO A 32 9.91 5.27 2.83
CA PRO A 32 10.07 5.55 1.39
C PRO A 32 8.82 6.02 0.66
N SER A 33 7.63 5.52 1.01
CA SER A 33 6.36 6.02 0.44
C SER A 33 5.76 7.20 1.21
N GLY A 34 6.42 7.67 2.26
CA GLY A 34 6.01 8.81 3.07
C GLY A 34 5.05 8.49 4.20
N SER A 35 4.85 7.24 4.59
CA SER A 35 3.91 6.89 5.65
C SER A 35 4.24 5.60 6.40
N ILE A 36 3.59 5.42 7.56
CA ILE A 36 3.63 4.19 8.34
C ILE A 36 3.17 2.95 7.57
N LYS A 37 2.41 3.13 6.47
CA LYS A 37 1.82 2.02 5.70
C LYS A 37 2.84 1.17 4.96
N ASP A 38 4.05 1.65 4.78
CA ASP A 38 5.15 0.83 4.25
C ASP A 38 5.42 -0.40 5.10
N ARG A 39 5.28 -0.28 6.42
CA ARG A 39 5.50 -1.40 7.35
C ARG A 39 4.50 -2.54 7.15
N PRO A 40 3.17 -2.33 7.27
CA PRO A 40 2.20 -3.40 7.06
C PRO A 40 2.19 -3.91 5.62
N ALA A 41 2.33 -3.04 4.62
CA ALA A 41 2.39 -3.46 3.23
C ALA A 41 3.57 -4.40 2.97
N LEU A 42 4.76 -4.05 3.47
CA LEU A 42 5.94 -4.90 3.37
C LEU A 42 5.71 -6.26 4.04
N ARG A 43 5.15 -6.26 5.25
CA ARG A 43 4.88 -7.49 6.00
C ARG A 43 3.92 -8.41 5.26
N ILE A 44 2.79 -7.89 4.77
CA ILE A 44 1.80 -8.64 4.00
C ILE A 44 2.47 -9.30 2.78
N MET A 45 3.23 -8.53 2.01
CA MET A 45 3.88 -9.05 0.80
C MET A 45 4.96 -10.08 1.11
N GLN A 46 5.78 -9.85 2.13
CA GLN A 46 6.84 -10.79 2.52
C GLN A 46 6.27 -12.14 3.00
N GLU A 47 5.20 -12.11 3.81
CA GLU A 47 4.56 -13.35 4.25
C GLU A 47 3.90 -14.08 3.07
N ALA A 48 3.20 -13.36 2.19
CA ALA A 48 2.63 -13.95 0.98
C ALA A 48 3.69 -14.58 0.06
N MET A 49 4.83 -13.91 -0.08
CA MET A 49 5.95 -14.45 -0.88
C MET A 49 6.58 -15.67 -0.21
N LYS A 50 6.76 -15.66 1.10
CA LYS A 50 7.28 -16.79 1.88
C LYS A 50 6.39 -18.02 1.79
N GLU A 51 5.06 -17.80 1.78
CA GLU A 51 4.07 -18.86 1.63
C GLU A 51 3.86 -19.31 0.17
N GLY A 52 4.55 -18.69 -0.78
CA GLY A 52 4.40 -18.98 -2.21
C GLY A 52 3.09 -18.49 -2.84
N LYS A 53 2.32 -17.66 -2.11
CA LYS A 53 1.05 -17.07 -2.59
C LYS A 53 1.26 -15.87 -3.51
N LEU A 54 2.45 -15.27 -3.49
CA LEU A 54 2.81 -14.11 -4.29
C LEU A 54 4.26 -14.24 -4.76
N LYS A 55 4.51 -14.01 -6.05
CA LYS A 55 5.86 -14.08 -6.64
C LYS A 55 6.01 -13.06 -7.76
N ARG A 56 7.23 -12.85 -8.22
CA ARG A 56 7.52 -11.98 -9.37
C ARG A 56 6.69 -12.38 -10.59
N GLY A 57 6.08 -11.40 -11.23
CA GLY A 57 5.20 -11.55 -12.38
C GLY A 57 3.73 -11.76 -12.03
N ASP A 58 3.40 -12.08 -10.79
CA ASP A 58 2.01 -12.15 -10.32
C ASP A 58 1.38 -10.75 -10.24
N THR A 59 0.09 -10.71 -9.97
CA THR A 59 -0.67 -9.48 -9.77
C THR A 59 -1.20 -9.41 -8.35
N LEU A 60 -0.97 -8.26 -7.69
CA LEU A 60 -1.62 -7.87 -6.45
C LEU A 60 -2.77 -6.92 -6.76
N VAL A 61 -3.94 -7.15 -6.18
CA VAL A 61 -5.10 -6.25 -6.27
C VAL A 61 -5.51 -5.75 -4.88
N GLU A 62 -5.81 -4.46 -4.77
CA GLU A 62 -6.26 -3.85 -3.50
C GLU A 62 -7.27 -2.73 -3.73
N ALA A 63 -8.24 -2.62 -2.82
CA ALA A 63 -9.20 -1.51 -2.75
C ALA A 63 -8.69 -0.48 -1.74
N THR A 64 -8.21 0.66 -2.21
CA THR A 64 -7.61 1.66 -1.33
C THR A 64 -7.58 3.03 -1.98
N SER A 65 -7.80 4.06 -1.20
CA SER A 65 -7.68 5.46 -1.63
C SER A 65 -6.51 6.19 -0.95
N GLY A 66 -5.71 5.47 -0.17
CA GLY A 66 -4.75 6.09 0.73
C GLY A 66 -3.33 5.52 0.65
N ASN A 67 -2.62 5.78 1.72
CA ASN A 67 -1.19 5.46 1.84
C ASN A 67 -0.87 3.97 1.64
N MET A 68 -1.80 3.07 1.97
CA MET A 68 -1.60 1.63 1.74
C MET A 68 -1.43 1.32 0.26
N GLY A 69 -2.22 1.97 -0.61
CA GLY A 69 -2.07 1.83 -2.06
C GLY A 69 -0.73 2.34 -2.58
N ILE A 70 -0.23 3.45 -2.03
CA ILE A 70 1.09 3.99 -2.40
C ILE A 70 2.18 3.00 -2.01
N SER A 71 2.10 2.46 -0.79
CA SER A 71 3.06 1.47 -0.30
C SER A 71 3.03 0.17 -1.13
N PHE A 72 1.85 -0.36 -1.46
CA PHE A 72 1.73 -1.53 -2.33
C PHE A 72 2.26 -1.25 -3.74
N ALA A 73 1.93 -0.11 -4.34
CA ALA A 73 2.42 0.24 -5.68
C ALA A 73 3.95 0.29 -5.72
N MET A 74 4.56 0.96 -4.74
CA MET A 74 6.02 1.04 -4.59
C MET A 74 6.67 -0.34 -4.43
N LEU A 75 6.13 -1.17 -3.53
CA LEU A 75 6.66 -2.51 -3.27
C LEU A 75 6.46 -3.46 -4.46
N CYS A 76 5.31 -3.39 -5.13
CA CYS A 76 5.07 -4.15 -6.36
C CYS A 76 6.07 -3.80 -7.46
N ALA A 77 6.33 -2.51 -7.67
CA ALA A 77 7.37 -2.07 -8.60
C ALA A 77 8.75 -2.63 -8.22
N HIS A 78 9.08 -2.64 -6.92
CA HIS A 78 10.34 -3.18 -6.41
C HIS A 78 10.48 -4.69 -6.66
N TYR A 79 9.44 -5.47 -6.37
CA TYR A 79 9.46 -6.94 -6.50
C TYR A 79 9.16 -7.45 -7.91
N GLY A 80 8.81 -6.57 -8.85
CA GLY A 80 8.39 -6.95 -10.20
C GLY A 80 7.03 -7.66 -10.22
N ILE A 81 6.12 -7.21 -9.37
CA ILE A 81 4.74 -7.66 -9.24
C ILE A 81 3.84 -6.61 -9.90
N GLN A 82 2.81 -7.02 -10.61
CA GLN A 82 1.83 -6.09 -11.16
C GLN A 82 0.91 -5.59 -10.05
N CYS A 83 0.61 -4.30 -10.04
CA CYS A 83 -0.24 -3.68 -9.03
C CYS A 83 -1.53 -3.17 -9.67
N VAL A 84 -2.68 -3.60 -9.15
CA VAL A 84 -4.00 -3.11 -9.53
C VAL A 84 -4.66 -2.50 -8.30
N LEU A 85 -4.96 -1.21 -8.38
CA LEU A 85 -5.60 -0.46 -7.31
C LEU A 85 -6.99 0.00 -7.73
N ILE A 86 -7.96 -0.18 -6.84
CA ILE A 86 -9.34 0.19 -7.06
C ILE A 86 -9.73 1.25 -6.05
N MET A 87 -10.27 2.37 -6.52
CA MET A 87 -10.61 3.51 -5.67
C MET A 87 -11.77 4.33 -6.22
N PRO A 88 -12.49 5.08 -5.36
CA PRO A 88 -13.46 6.07 -5.82
C PRO A 88 -12.80 7.15 -6.69
N LYS A 89 -13.50 7.57 -7.75
CA LYS A 89 -12.96 8.53 -8.73
C LYS A 89 -12.75 9.94 -8.17
N ASN A 90 -13.48 10.31 -7.10
CA ASN A 90 -13.38 11.62 -6.45
C ASN A 90 -12.15 11.77 -5.52
N MET A 91 -11.24 10.81 -5.52
CA MET A 91 -9.98 10.93 -4.79
C MET A 91 -9.02 11.89 -5.47
N SER A 92 -8.09 12.47 -4.69
CA SER A 92 -7.18 13.51 -5.18
C SER A 92 -6.29 13.03 -6.32
N GLU A 93 -6.06 13.91 -7.31
CA GLU A 93 -5.16 13.62 -8.44
C GLU A 93 -3.72 13.34 -7.99
N GLU A 94 -3.28 13.95 -6.89
CA GLU A 94 -1.97 13.68 -6.29
C GLU A 94 -1.78 12.19 -6.00
N ARG A 95 -2.78 11.54 -5.36
CA ARG A 95 -2.73 10.11 -5.07
C ARG A 95 -2.75 9.26 -6.33
N LYS A 96 -3.61 9.61 -7.29
CA LYS A 96 -3.69 8.91 -8.58
C LYS A 96 -2.34 8.99 -9.32
N ASN A 97 -1.71 10.15 -9.30
CA ASN A 97 -0.41 10.35 -9.91
C ASN A 97 0.70 9.57 -9.19
N ALA A 98 0.67 9.49 -7.86
CA ALA A 98 1.61 8.67 -7.10
C ALA A 98 1.48 7.18 -7.47
N PHE A 99 0.25 6.64 -7.58
CA PHE A 99 0.01 5.26 -8.00
C PHE A 99 0.56 4.99 -9.41
N LYS A 100 0.26 5.89 -10.36
CA LYS A 100 0.73 5.79 -11.75
C LYS A 100 2.25 5.89 -11.85
N ALA A 101 2.89 6.73 -11.04
CA ALA A 101 4.34 6.90 -11.02
C ALA A 101 5.07 5.61 -10.63
N TYR A 102 4.47 4.77 -9.76
CA TYR A 102 4.97 3.44 -9.45
C TYR A 102 4.51 2.35 -10.43
N GLY A 103 3.79 2.71 -11.50
CA GLY A 103 3.33 1.77 -12.52
C GLY A 103 2.08 0.98 -12.16
N ALA A 104 1.35 1.36 -11.12
CA ALA A 104 0.10 0.70 -10.77
C ALA A 104 -1.00 1.00 -11.79
N ARG A 105 -1.78 -0.02 -12.13
CA ARG A 105 -3.03 0.12 -12.89
C ARG A 105 -4.13 0.58 -11.94
N LEU A 106 -4.78 1.69 -12.28
CA LEU A 106 -5.86 2.25 -11.48
C LEU A 106 -7.22 1.92 -12.11
N ILE A 107 -8.16 1.48 -11.29
CA ILE A 107 -9.57 1.28 -11.63
C ILE A 107 -10.39 2.21 -10.74
N GLU A 108 -11.16 3.09 -11.35
CA GLU A 108 -11.99 4.06 -10.64
C GLU A 108 -13.44 3.57 -10.59
N VAL A 109 -14.05 3.70 -9.41
CA VAL A 109 -15.48 3.42 -9.16
C VAL A 109 -16.25 4.70 -8.89
N GLY A 110 -17.54 4.61 -8.59
CA GLY A 110 -18.40 5.77 -8.27
C GLY A 110 -17.81 6.65 -7.15
N ASP A 111 -18.29 7.88 -7.06
CA ASP A 111 -17.83 8.85 -6.06
C ASP A 111 -18.10 8.33 -4.63
N GLY A 112 -17.04 8.23 -3.83
CA GLY A 112 -17.15 7.78 -2.44
C GLY A 112 -17.53 6.31 -2.25
N ASP A 113 -17.67 5.54 -3.31
CA ASP A 113 -18.18 4.17 -3.27
C ASP A 113 -17.07 3.16 -2.93
N PHE A 114 -16.69 3.12 -1.66
CA PHE A 114 -15.70 2.16 -1.16
C PHE A 114 -16.21 0.72 -1.16
N ASP A 115 -17.51 0.52 -0.96
CA ASP A 115 -18.10 -0.83 -0.97
C ASP A 115 -18.01 -1.45 -2.36
N ALA A 116 -18.30 -0.67 -3.39
CA ALA A 116 -18.08 -1.11 -4.77
C ALA A 116 -16.59 -1.40 -5.05
N ALA A 117 -15.68 -0.58 -4.55
CA ALA A 117 -14.25 -0.82 -4.72
C ALA A 117 -13.81 -2.15 -4.10
N ILE A 118 -14.27 -2.44 -2.88
CA ILE A 118 -13.99 -3.71 -2.18
C ILE A 118 -14.58 -4.89 -2.93
N LYS A 119 -15.83 -4.79 -3.36
CA LYS A 119 -16.51 -5.85 -4.11
C LYS A 119 -15.77 -6.17 -5.41
N ILE A 120 -15.42 -5.15 -6.19
CA ILE A 120 -14.67 -5.33 -7.45
C ILE A 120 -13.30 -5.94 -7.20
N ARG A 121 -12.60 -5.53 -6.13
CA ARG A 121 -11.32 -6.14 -5.72
C ARG A 121 -11.49 -7.64 -5.51
N ASP A 122 -12.49 -8.06 -4.73
CA ASP A 122 -12.71 -9.45 -4.38
C ASP A 122 -13.08 -10.28 -5.63
N GLU A 123 -13.99 -9.78 -6.46
CA GLU A 123 -14.36 -10.42 -7.73
C GLU A 123 -13.16 -10.56 -8.67
N MET A 124 -12.31 -9.54 -8.77
CA MET A 124 -11.11 -9.59 -9.62
C MET A 124 -10.06 -10.54 -9.07
N ALA A 125 -9.86 -10.55 -7.75
CA ALA A 125 -8.94 -11.46 -7.10
C ALA A 125 -9.33 -12.93 -7.35
N GLU A 126 -10.60 -13.27 -7.15
CA GLU A 126 -11.12 -14.62 -7.35
C GLU A 126 -11.08 -15.04 -8.84
N LYS A 127 -11.65 -14.23 -9.72
CA LYS A 127 -11.76 -14.53 -11.15
C LYS A 127 -10.40 -14.73 -11.83
N ASN A 128 -9.42 -13.89 -11.47
CA ASN A 128 -8.11 -13.89 -12.11
C ASN A 128 -7.05 -14.64 -11.31
N ARG A 129 -7.37 -15.16 -10.13
CA ARG A 129 -6.43 -15.75 -9.17
C ARG A 129 -5.30 -14.78 -8.80
N TRP A 130 -5.65 -13.50 -8.62
CA TRP A 130 -4.72 -12.49 -8.17
C TRP A 130 -4.61 -12.47 -6.66
N PHE A 131 -3.46 -12.05 -6.16
CA PHE A 131 -3.27 -11.89 -4.73
C PHE A 131 -4.08 -10.69 -4.23
N ASN A 132 -5.00 -10.94 -3.28
CA ASN A 132 -5.77 -9.90 -2.61
C ASN A 132 -4.97 -9.35 -1.43
N GLY A 133 -4.63 -8.05 -1.46
CA GLY A 133 -3.90 -7.39 -0.38
C GLY A 133 -4.67 -7.37 0.94
N ASN A 134 -6.01 -7.27 0.85
CA ASN A 134 -6.98 -7.44 1.94
C ASN A 134 -6.60 -6.73 3.25
N GLN A 135 -6.19 -5.47 3.15
CA GLN A 135 -5.67 -4.68 4.28
C GLN A 135 -6.62 -4.57 5.48
N PHE A 136 -7.92 -4.82 5.27
CA PHE A 136 -8.94 -4.69 6.32
C PHE A 136 -9.22 -6.00 7.07
N SER A 137 -8.71 -7.13 6.62
CA SER A 137 -9.01 -8.46 7.17
C SER A 137 -7.77 -9.34 7.34
N SER A 138 -6.57 -8.86 7.01
CA SER A 138 -5.32 -9.56 7.29
C SER A 138 -4.99 -9.44 8.77
N GLU A 139 -5.00 -10.56 9.49
CA GLU A 139 -4.54 -10.69 10.88
C GLU A 139 -3.00 -10.64 10.96
#